data_78c62f88fdb33fdde57dec7a7f1579e2
#
_entry.id   78c62f88fdb33fdde57dec7a7f1579e2
#
_cell.length_a   1.000
_cell.length_b   1.000
_cell.length_c   1.000
_cell.angle_alpha   90.00
_cell.angle_beta   90.00
_cell.angle_gamma   90.00
#
_symmetry.space_group_name_H-M   'P 1'
#
loop_
_entity.id
_entity.type
_entity.pdbx_description
1 polymer ?
#
loop_
_entity_poly.entity_id
_entity_poly.type
_entity_poly.pdbx_seq_one_letter_code
_entity_poly.pdbx_strand_id
1 'polypeptide(L)'
;MADPALLEGVATRTVDTSRLRTHLLTGGSEGGEPVFFIHGNVSSARFFEETLAALRSEAGYWVLAPDLRGFGGSETKPLDATRGLGDFSDDLYALVDALGLEGRKIHLVGWSVGGTVAIRYAVDHPDGVASLTLVNPMSPYGFGGTRDASGTPCWPDYAGSGGGTTNPQFVKRLREGDRSEDDPNSPRNVMNAFYFKSPFRAPQEREEILISSMLATKVSEENYPGDTAASENWPTVAPGAKGMNNAISPKYCDLSGFASAFAGIEPKPPVLWIRGADDAIVSDASSLDFGYLGQLGAVPGWPGEDVYPPQPMVSQTRVVLEAYLGNGGSYREEVIADCGHSPHVEKPEEFRRSVVGFLEEQAGGRVL
;
A
#
# COMPACT_ATOMS: atom_id res chain seq x y z
N MET A 1 -3.91 -22.82 14.58
CA MET A 1 -4.04 -23.62 13.33
C MET A 1 -2.72 -23.50 12.59
N ALA A 2 -2.25 -24.56 11.93
CA ALA A 2 -1.08 -24.46 11.06
C ALA A 2 -1.40 -23.47 9.92
N ASP A 3 -0.40 -22.69 9.51
CA ASP A 3 -0.54 -21.77 8.39
C ASP A 3 -0.86 -22.58 7.12
N PRO A 4 -1.88 -22.21 6.32
CA PRO A 4 -2.23 -22.95 5.12
C PRO A 4 -1.04 -23.07 4.17
N ALA A 5 -0.91 -24.24 3.51
CA ALA A 5 0.16 -24.50 2.56
C ALA A 5 0.24 -23.41 1.49
N LEU A 6 1.47 -23.12 1.04
CA LEU A 6 1.70 -22.22 -0.08
C LEU A 6 1.24 -22.86 -1.39
N LEU A 7 0.85 -22.03 -2.34
CA LEU A 7 0.57 -22.46 -3.70
C LEU A 7 1.83 -23.06 -4.35
N GLU A 8 1.62 -24.02 -5.24
CA GLU A 8 2.71 -24.69 -5.95
C GLU A 8 3.65 -23.69 -6.63
N GLY A 9 4.96 -23.84 -6.35
CA GLY A 9 6.04 -23.01 -6.92
C GLY A 9 6.22 -21.65 -6.28
N VAL A 10 5.46 -21.35 -5.22
CA VAL A 10 5.77 -20.26 -4.31
C VAL A 10 6.51 -20.85 -3.10
N ALA A 11 7.61 -20.23 -2.73
CA ALA A 11 8.42 -20.61 -1.57
C ALA A 11 8.48 -19.47 -0.56
N THR A 12 8.67 -19.81 0.71
CA THR A 12 8.98 -18.86 1.77
C THR A 12 10.49 -18.74 1.92
N ARG A 13 10.97 -17.53 2.18
CA ARG A 13 12.36 -17.23 2.49
C ARG A 13 12.43 -16.21 3.62
N THR A 14 13.43 -16.36 4.48
CA THR A 14 13.77 -15.34 5.48
C THR A 14 15.18 -14.84 5.19
N VAL A 15 15.36 -13.54 5.14
CA VAL A 15 16.62 -12.86 4.83
C VAL A 15 16.99 -11.96 5.99
N ASP A 16 18.16 -12.19 6.58
CA ASP A 16 18.74 -11.28 7.56
C ASP A 16 19.39 -10.12 6.81
N THR A 17 18.85 -8.92 7.00
CA THR A 17 19.37 -7.68 6.40
C THR A 17 20.10 -6.85 7.44
N SER A 18 20.75 -5.77 7.03
CA SER A 18 21.35 -4.81 7.96
C SER A 18 20.35 -4.09 8.86
N ARG A 19 19.06 -4.14 8.53
CA ARG A 19 17.98 -3.41 9.24
C ARG A 19 17.06 -4.31 10.05
N LEU A 20 16.56 -5.40 9.46
CA LEU A 20 15.67 -6.36 10.13
C LEU A 20 15.73 -7.72 9.45
N ARG A 21 15.24 -8.74 10.13
CA ARG A 21 14.98 -10.04 9.51
C ARG A 21 13.69 -9.95 8.71
N THR A 22 13.79 -10.01 7.38
CA THR A 22 12.68 -9.90 6.46
C THR A 22 12.21 -11.28 6.00
N HIS A 23 10.93 -11.58 6.21
CA HIS A 23 10.26 -12.71 5.59
C HIS A 23 9.73 -12.28 4.22
N LEU A 24 9.78 -13.18 3.23
CA LEU A 24 9.23 -12.94 1.91
C LEU A 24 8.71 -14.23 1.27
N LEU A 25 7.76 -14.09 0.37
CA LEU A 25 7.40 -15.11 -0.59
C LEU A 25 8.19 -14.89 -1.88
N THR A 26 8.58 -15.98 -2.55
CA THR A 26 9.36 -15.91 -3.78
C THR A 26 8.95 -17.01 -4.74
N GLY A 27 9.15 -16.76 -6.04
CA GLY A 27 8.95 -17.73 -7.13
C GLY A 27 9.77 -17.36 -8.35
N GLY A 28 9.83 -18.28 -9.32
CA GLY A 28 10.66 -18.10 -10.52
C GLY A 28 12.15 -18.36 -10.27
N SER A 29 13.02 -17.78 -11.10
CA SER A 29 14.47 -18.02 -11.06
C SER A 29 15.23 -16.81 -10.53
N GLU A 30 16.15 -17.01 -9.58
CA GLU A 30 17.03 -15.96 -9.06
C GLU A 30 17.90 -15.26 -10.13
N GLY A 31 18.09 -15.89 -11.29
CA GLY A 31 18.76 -15.28 -12.45
C GLY A 31 17.86 -14.37 -13.28
N GLY A 32 16.55 -14.40 -13.05
CA GLY A 32 15.55 -13.61 -13.76
C GLY A 32 15.55 -12.12 -13.40
N GLU A 33 14.73 -11.34 -14.10
CA GLU A 33 14.51 -9.93 -13.75
C GLU A 33 13.74 -9.82 -12.42
N PRO A 34 14.27 -9.08 -11.41
CA PRO A 34 13.65 -9.01 -10.11
C PRO A 34 12.40 -8.13 -10.09
N VAL A 35 11.27 -8.71 -9.69
CA VAL A 35 9.98 -8.02 -9.55
C VAL A 35 9.53 -8.13 -8.09
N PHE A 36 9.47 -6.99 -7.40
CA PHE A 36 9.05 -6.91 -6.01
C PHE A 36 7.58 -6.51 -5.91
N PHE A 37 6.80 -7.29 -5.16
CA PHE A 37 5.40 -7.04 -4.85
C PHE A 37 5.28 -6.54 -3.41
N ILE A 38 4.91 -5.28 -3.23
CA ILE A 38 4.84 -4.61 -1.92
C ILE A 38 3.39 -4.50 -1.50
N HIS A 39 3.04 -5.17 -0.39
CA HIS A 39 1.68 -5.25 0.10
C HIS A 39 1.18 -3.94 0.77
N GLY A 40 -0.14 -3.83 0.96
CA GLY A 40 -0.81 -2.71 1.60
C GLY A 40 -0.84 -2.78 3.13
N ASN A 41 -1.57 -1.84 3.74
CA ASN A 41 -1.79 -1.82 5.19
C ASN A 41 -2.67 -3.00 5.63
N VAL A 42 -2.46 -3.52 6.84
CA VAL A 42 -3.18 -4.67 7.42
C VAL A 42 -3.29 -5.83 6.43
N SER A 43 -2.16 -6.26 5.92
CA SER A 43 -2.01 -7.36 4.97
C SER A 43 -0.59 -7.93 5.05
N SER A 44 -0.24 -8.85 4.14
CA SER A 44 1.12 -9.40 4.01
C SER A 44 1.36 -9.85 2.57
N ALA A 45 2.54 -10.38 2.29
CA ALA A 45 2.92 -11.00 1.02
C ALA A 45 1.89 -12.04 0.51
N ARG A 46 1.14 -12.69 1.42
CA ARG A 46 0.10 -13.68 1.07
C ARG A 46 -1.02 -13.12 0.19
N PHE A 47 -1.25 -11.80 0.18
CA PHE A 47 -2.20 -11.18 -0.75
C PHE A 47 -1.74 -11.29 -2.21
N PHE A 48 -0.44 -11.39 -2.46
CA PHE A 48 0.13 -11.56 -3.81
C PHE A 48 0.44 -13.01 -4.19
N GLU A 49 0.17 -13.99 -3.34
CA GLU A 49 0.58 -15.38 -3.54
C GLU A 49 0.11 -15.97 -4.88
N GLU A 50 -1.16 -15.74 -5.27
CA GLU A 50 -1.70 -16.19 -6.56
C GLU A 50 -1.02 -15.49 -7.74
N THR A 51 -0.69 -14.21 -7.59
CA THR A 51 0.06 -13.45 -8.59
C THR A 51 1.48 -14.02 -8.75
N LEU A 52 2.17 -14.32 -7.64
CA LEU A 52 3.50 -14.92 -7.68
C LEU A 52 3.46 -16.31 -8.33
N ALA A 53 2.49 -17.14 -7.95
CA ALA A 53 2.31 -18.48 -8.52
C ALA A 53 2.06 -18.45 -10.02
N ALA A 54 1.33 -17.45 -10.51
CA ALA A 54 1.07 -17.27 -11.94
C ALA A 54 2.31 -16.74 -12.67
N LEU A 55 2.98 -15.72 -12.16
CA LEU A 55 4.13 -15.08 -12.82
C LEU A 55 5.39 -15.92 -12.81
N ARG A 56 5.55 -16.87 -11.88
CA ARG A 56 6.70 -17.79 -11.84
C ARG A 56 6.90 -18.61 -13.11
N SER A 57 5.79 -18.87 -13.83
CA SER A 57 5.79 -19.63 -15.07
C SER A 57 6.14 -18.79 -16.30
N GLU A 58 6.08 -17.46 -16.15
CA GLU A 58 6.52 -16.54 -17.20
C GLU A 58 8.05 -16.53 -17.25
N ALA A 59 8.61 -16.84 -18.40
CA ALA A 59 10.05 -16.95 -18.54
C ALA A 59 10.74 -15.62 -18.27
N GLY A 60 11.70 -15.62 -17.36
CA GLY A 60 12.61 -14.49 -17.19
C GLY A 60 12.41 -13.65 -15.92
N TYR A 61 11.41 -13.91 -15.09
CA TYR A 61 11.22 -13.14 -13.84
C TYR A 61 11.64 -13.91 -12.59
N TRP A 62 12.17 -13.16 -11.63
CA TRP A 62 12.31 -13.56 -10.23
C TRP A 62 11.34 -12.71 -9.41
N VAL A 63 10.24 -13.31 -8.96
CA VAL A 63 9.18 -12.62 -8.22
C VAL A 63 9.41 -12.72 -6.72
N LEU A 64 9.29 -11.59 -6.02
CA LEU A 64 9.58 -11.45 -4.59
C LEU A 64 8.46 -10.61 -3.95
N ALA A 65 7.89 -11.10 -2.86
CA ALA A 65 6.92 -10.33 -2.08
C ALA A 65 7.37 -10.31 -0.61
N PRO A 66 8.07 -9.24 -0.17
CA PRO A 66 8.44 -9.10 1.22
C PRO A 66 7.24 -8.72 2.09
N ASP A 67 7.22 -9.25 3.32
CA ASP A 67 6.40 -8.69 4.39
C ASP A 67 7.09 -7.43 4.93
N LEU A 68 6.35 -6.33 5.02
CA LEU A 68 6.84 -5.09 5.60
C LEU A 68 7.07 -5.22 7.11
N ARG A 69 7.92 -4.36 7.70
CA ARG A 69 8.14 -4.37 9.16
C ARG A 69 6.83 -4.30 9.93
N GLY A 70 6.66 -5.18 10.92
CA GLY A 70 5.47 -5.26 11.73
C GLY A 70 4.28 -5.97 11.09
N PHE A 71 4.48 -6.59 9.91
CA PHE A 71 3.48 -7.37 9.20
C PHE A 71 4.01 -8.77 8.87
N GLY A 72 3.08 -9.71 8.67
CA GLY A 72 3.39 -11.07 8.25
C GLY A 72 4.44 -11.75 9.13
N GLY A 73 5.43 -12.36 8.50
CA GLY A 73 6.54 -13.07 9.17
C GLY A 73 7.80 -12.22 9.38
N SER A 74 7.81 -10.96 8.98
CA SER A 74 8.96 -10.08 9.17
C SER A 74 9.13 -9.63 10.62
N GLU A 75 10.38 -9.32 10.99
CA GLU A 75 10.70 -8.82 12.32
C GLU A 75 9.91 -7.56 12.65
N THR A 76 9.39 -7.51 13.87
CA THR A 76 8.70 -6.32 14.38
C THR A 76 9.73 -5.34 14.95
N LYS A 77 9.84 -4.16 14.35
CA LYS A 77 10.60 -3.03 14.90
C LYS A 77 9.69 -1.80 14.98
N PRO A 78 9.95 -0.88 15.90
CA PRO A 78 9.24 0.39 15.96
C PRO A 78 9.31 1.13 14.61
N LEU A 79 8.23 1.81 14.25
CA LEU A 79 8.14 2.66 13.08
C LEU A 79 8.16 4.13 13.52
N ASP A 80 9.20 4.85 13.10
CA ASP A 80 9.29 6.29 13.30
C ASP A 80 8.46 7.02 12.24
N ALA A 81 7.23 7.39 12.63
CA ALA A 81 6.31 8.05 11.71
C ALA A 81 6.81 9.42 11.21
N THR A 82 7.71 10.08 11.96
CA THR A 82 8.25 11.38 11.55
C THR A 82 9.11 11.31 10.28
N ARG A 83 9.50 10.12 9.87
CA ARG A 83 10.20 9.84 8.62
C ARG A 83 9.26 9.51 7.46
N GLY A 84 7.94 9.57 7.68
CA GLY A 84 6.95 9.11 6.72
C GLY A 84 7.18 7.64 6.35
N LEU A 85 7.31 7.35 5.07
CA LEU A 85 7.57 5.99 4.55
C LEU A 85 9.07 5.63 4.47
N GLY A 86 9.97 6.48 4.99
CA GLY A 86 11.41 6.29 4.89
C GLY A 86 11.92 4.98 5.50
N ASP A 87 11.33 4.52 6.61
CA ASP A 87 11.73 3.24 7.21
C ASP A 87 11.43 2.04 6.30
N PHE A 88 10.31 2.06 5.56
CA PHE A 88 9.98 1.01 4.60
C PHE A 88 10.87 1.04 3.36
N SER A 89 11.20 2.23 2.87
CA SER A 89 12.14 2.42 1.76
C SER A 89 13.52 1.88 2.11
N ASP A 90 14.05 2.24 3.28
CA ASP A 90 15.34 1.76 3.77
C ASP A 90 15.36 0.24 4.01
N ASP A 91 14.27 -0.34 4.52
CA ASP A 91 14.15 -1.79 4.73
C ASP A 91 14.15 -2.54 3.41
N LEU A 92 13.45 -2.02 2.40
CA LEU A 92 13.44 -2.59 1.05
C LEU A 92 14.83 -2.50 0.40
N TYR A 93 15.52 -1.35 0.56
CA TYR A 93 16.88 -1.20 0.07
C TYR A 93 17.85 -2.20 0.72
N ALA A 94 17.77 -2.37 2.03
CA ALA A 94 18.57 -3.35 2.75
C ALA A 94 18.26 -4.80 2.33
N LEU A 95 17.02 -5.08 1.92
CA LEU A 95 16.64 -6.38 1.37
C LEU A 95 17.23 -6.59 -0.03
N VAL A 96 17.16 -5.59 -0.90
CA VAL A 96 17.76 -5.61 -2.25
C VAL A 96 19.26 -5.87 -2.17
N ASP A 97 19.96 -5.18 -1.26
CA ASP A 97 21.38 -5.40 -0.96
C ASP A 97 21.66 -6.83 -0.48
N ALA A 98 20.94 -7.30 0.55
CA ALA A 98 21.12 -8.63 1.12
C ALA A 98 20.81 -9.78 0.12
N LEU A 99 20.02 -9.51 -0.91
CA LEU A 99 19.75 -10.44 -2.01
C LEU A 99 20.82 -10.41 -3.12
N GLY A 100 21.85 -9.56 -3.00
CA GLY A 100 22.91 -9.41 -4.00
C GLY A 100 22.43 -8.73 -5.31
N LEU A 101 21.42 -7.86 -5.20
CA LEU A 101 20.83 -7.16 -6.35
C LEU A 101 21.40 -5.74 -6.52
N GLU A 102 22.45 -5.36 -5.78
CA GLU A 102 23.13 -4.09 -5.97
C GLU A 102 23.54 -3.89 -7.44
N GLY A 103 23.25 -2.69 -7.96
CA GLY A 103 23.52 -2.32 -9.36
C GLY A 103 22.58 -2.95 -10.39
N ARG A 104 21.65 -3.80 -9.97
CA ARG A 104 20.53 -4.25 -10.84
C ARG A 104 19.33 -3.34 -10.63
N LYS A 105 18.67 -3.01 -11.74
CA LYS A 105 17.36 -2.34 -11.64
C LYS A 105 16.28 -3.36 -11.30
N ILE A 106 15.36 -2.97 -10.43
CA ILE A 106 14.23 -3.78 -9.99
C ILE A 106 12.90 -3.21 -10.48
N HIS A 107 11.93 -4.06 -10.75
CA HIS A 107 10.55 -3.67 -10.98
C HIS A 107 9.81 -3.67 -9.65
N LEU A 108 9.03 -2.62 -9.37
CA LEU A 108 8.25 -2.48 -8.16
C LEU A 108 6.76 -2.51 -8.49
N VAL A 109 6.01 -3.41 -7.86
CA VAL A 109 4.55 -3.51 -7.95
C VAL A 109 4.01 -3.29 -6.54
N GLY A 110 3.43 -2.13 -6.29
CA GLY A 110 2.98 -1.76 -4.96
C GLY A 110 1.46 -1.59 -4.87
N TRP A 111 0.83 -2.23 -3.90
CA TRP A 111 -0.60 -2.13 -3.66
C TRP A 111 -0.90 -1.23 -2.46
N SER A 112 -1.86 -0.28 -2.62
CA SER A 112 -2.29 0.60 -1.53
C SER A 112 -1.10 1.39 -0.97
N VAL A 113 -0.84 1.31 0.33
CA VAL A 113 0.38 1.87 0.96
C VAL A 113 1.65 1.36 0.29
N GLY A 114 1.68 0.08 -0.11
CA GLY A 114 2.82 -0.49 -0.85
C GLY A 114 3.13 0.26 -2.15
N GLY A 115 2.12 0.82 -2.81
CA GLY A 115 2.31 1.70 -3.98
C GLY A 115 3.06 2.99 -3.63
N THR A 116 2.70 3.60 -2.51
CA THR A 116 3.38 4.81 -2.04
C THR A 116 4.77 4.50 -1.47
N VAL A 117 4.98 3.31 -0.87
CA VAL A 117 6.33 2.81 -0.52
C VAL A 117 7.19 2.65 -1.78
N ALA A 118 6.63 2.10 -2.87
CA ALA A 118 7.34 1.98 -4.14
C ALA A 118 7.74 3.34 -4.73
N ILE A 119 6.85 4.34 -4.65
CA ILE A 119 7.17 5.73 -5.04
C ILE A 119 8.28 6.27 -4.13
N ARG A 120 8.19 6.09 -2.81
CA ARG A 120 9.21 6.54 -1.87
C ARG A 120 10.57 5.93 -2.18
N TYR A 121 10.61 4.62 -2.44
CA TYR A 121 11.84 3.94 -2.86
C TYR A 121 12.42 4.53 -4.14
N ALA A 122 11.58 4.83 -5.14
CA ALA A 122 12.02 5.45 -6.38
C ALA A 122 12.56 6.88 -6.18
N VAL A 123 12.05 7.63 -5.21
CA VAL A 123 12.59 8.95 -4.82
C VAL A 123 13.96 8.80 -4.17
N ASP A 124 14.11 7.84 -3.26
CA ASP A 124 15.36 7.63 -2.51
C ASP A 124 16.45 6.95 -3.38
N HIS A 125 16.07 6.07 -4.32
CA HIS A 125 16.96 5.21 -5.10
C HIS A 125 16.58 5.14 -6.59
N PRO A 126 16.48 6.26 -7.32
CA PRO A 126 15.94 6.29 -8.68
C PRO A 126 16.73 5.44 -9.69
N ASP A 127 18.05 5.35 -9.53
CA ASP A 127 18.92 4.55 -10.40
C ASP A 127 18.63 3.04 -10.31
N GLY A 128 18.09 2.58 -9.18
CA GLY A 128 17.79 1.18 -8.90
C GLY A 128 16.43 0.71 -9.42
N VAL A 129 15.61 1.59 -10.02
CA VAL A 129 14.24 1.26 -10.42
C VAL A 129 14.14 1.11 -11.93
N ALA A 130 13.60 -0.03 -12.38
CA ALA A 130 13.32 -0.32 -13.79
C ALA A 130 11.94 0.20 -14.20
N SER A 131 10.92 -0.04 -13.39
CA SER A 131 9.55 0.43 -13.60
C SER A 131 8.75 0.41 -12.29
N LEU A 132 7.64 1.16 -12.25
CA LEU A 132 6.68 1.18 -11.16
C LEU A 132 5.31 0.72 -11.65
N THR A 133 4.70 -0.24 -10.96
CA THR A 133 3.27 -0.55 -11.08
C THR A 133 2.58 -0.17 -9.78
N LEU A 134 1.71 0.81 -9.84
CA LEU A 134 0.97 1.36 -8.71
C LEU A 134 -0.45 0.79 -8.73
N VAL A 135 -0.79 -0.05 -7.75
CA VAL A 135 -2.09 -0.75 -7.67
C VAL A 135 -2.94 -0.09 -6.59
N ASN A 136 -4.00 0.61 -6.96
CA ASN A 136 -4.79 1.40 -6.02
C ASN A 136 -3.92 2.12 -4.97
N PRO A 137 -2.87 2.86 -5.39
CA PRO A 137 -1.90 3.43 -4.46
C PRO A 137 -2.59 4.43 -3.53
N MET A 138 -2.19 4.45 -2.27
CA MET A 138 -2.55 5.56 -1.39
C MET A 138 -2.08 6.89 -2.01
N SER A 139 -2.82 7.98 -1.75
CA SER A 139 -2.42 9.29 -2.24
C SER A 139 -0.97 9.63 -1.86
N PRO A 140 -0.16 10.18 -2.78
CA PRO A 140 1.18 10.66 -2.47
C PRO A 140 1.22 11.75 -1.38
N TYR A 141 0.10 12.42 -1.14
CA TYR A 141 -0.05 13.41 -0.06
C TYR A 141 -0.44 12.78 1.29
N GLY A 142 -0.59 11.45 1.37
CA GLY A 142 -0.98 10.76 2.58
C GLY A 142 -2.47 10.43 2.64
N PHE A 143 -2.92 9.91 3.80
CA PHE A 143 -4.29 9.44 4.01
C PHE A 143 -5.00 10.24 5.10
N GLY A 144 -6.15 10.85 4.75
CA GLY A 144 -7.01 11.64 5.62
C GLY A 144 -6.60 13.12 5.72
N GLY A 145 -7.57 14.00 5.94
CA GLY A 145 -7.34 15.38 6.37
C GLY A 145 -6.75 16.35 5.36
N THR A 146 -6.84 16.06 4.05
CA THR A 146 -6.50 17.03 2.99
C THR A 146 -7.74 17.34 2.15
N ARG A 147 -7.83 18.59 1.62
CA ARG A 147 -9.07 19.16 1.06
C ARG A 147 -9.11 19.26 -0.46
N ASP A 148 -7.98 19.17 -1.14
CA ASP A 148 -7.89 19.45 -2.58
C ASP A 148 -6.87 18.52 -3.27
N ALA A 149 -6.81 18.60 -4.60
CA ALA A 149 -5.92 17.79 -5.41
C ALA A 149 -4.43 18.14 -5.22
N SER A 150 -4.11 19.25 -4.55
CA SER A 150 -2.74 19.66 -4.21
C SER A 150 -2.32 19.21 -2.79
N GLY A 151 -3.18 18.46 -2.08
CA GLY A 151 -2.88 17.94 -0.75
C GLY A 151 -2.89 18.99 0.36
N THR A 152 -3.59 20.12 0.19
CA THR A 152 -3.70 21.16 1.22
C THR A 152 -4.37 20.59 2.48
N PRO A 153 -3.75 20.69 3.66
CA PRO A 153 -4.37 20.20 4.90
C PRO A 153 -5.67 20.94 5.23
N CYS A 154 -6.68 20.20 5.74
CA CYS A 154 -7.90 20.81 6.28
C CYS A 154 -7.60 21.64 7.54
N TRP A 155 -6.69 21.13 8.38
CA TRP A 155 -6.25 21.76 9.62
C TRP A 155 -4.72 21.83 9.71
N PRO A 156 -4.15 22.87 10.34
CA PRO A 156 -2.69 23.02 10.46
C PRO A 156 -2.00 21.90 11.26
N ASP A 157 -2.73 21.24 12.14
CA ASP A 157 -2.25 20.12 12.96
C ASP A 157 -2.57 18.74 12.36
N TYR A 158 -3.13 18.71 11.13
CA TYR A 158 -3.52 17.49 10.40
C TYR A 158 -4.58 16.67 11.11
N ALA A 159 -5.43 17.28 11.95
CA ALA A 159 -6.53 16.58 12.62
C ALA A 159 -7.41 15.84 11.60
N GLY A 160 -7.86 14.64 11.96
CA GLY A 160 -8.59 13.72 11.08
C GLY A 160 -7.70 12.81 10.25
N SER A 161 -6.40 12.72 10.58
CA SER A 161 -5.49 11.73 10.02
C SER A 161 -4.67 11.03 11.14
N GLY A 162 -3.93 10.00 10.79
CA GLY A 162 -3.04 9.29 11.71
C GLY A 162 -3.70 8.17 12.52
N GLY A 163 -2.98 7.67 13.53
CA GLY A 163 -3.35 6.47 14.30
C GLY A 163 -4.70 6.56 15.02
N GLY A 164 -5.03 7.76 15.50
CA GLY A 164 -6.28 8.01 16.23
C GLY A 164 -7.56 7.97 15.38
N THR A 165 -7.46 7.93 14.07
CA THR A 165 -8.62 7.83 13.16
C THR A 165 -9.06 6.38 12.92
N THR A 166 -8.27 5.41 13.36
CA THR A 166 -8.57 3.99 13.16
C THR A 166 -9.71 3.54 14.05
N ASN A 167 -10.67 2.80 13.49
CA ASN A 167 -11.78 2.24 14.28
C ASN A 167 -11.26 1.36 15.43
N PRO A 168 -11.47 1.75 16.71
CA PRO A 168 -10.92 1.03 17.85
C PRO A 168 -11.50 -0.38 18.03
N GLN A 169 -12.72 -0.64 17.53
CA GLN A 169 -13.30 -1.99 17.57
C GLN A 169 -12.58 -2.91 16.58
N PHE A 170 -12.27 -2.43 15.40
CA PHE A 170 -11.43 -3.19 14.44
C PHE A 170 -10.05 -3.50 15.02
N VAL A 171 -9.36 -2.50 15.59
CA VAL A 171 -8.04 -2.66 16.21
C VAL A 171 -8.08 -3.70 17.33
N LYS A 172 -9.13 -3.65 18.17
CA LYS A 172 -9.34 -4.62 19.25
C LYS A 172 -9.46 -6.05 18.68
N ARG A 173 -10.34 -6.25 17.69
CA ARG A 173 -10.59 -7.57 17.08
C ARG A 173 -9.38 -8.10 16.34
N LEU A 174 -8.65 -7.24 15.65
CA LEU A 174 -7.37 -7.60 15.01
C LEU A 174 -6.37 -8.12 16.05
N ARG A 175 -6.24 -7.43 17.21
CA ARG A 175 -5.36 -7.85 18.30
C ARG A 175 -5.79 -9.18 18.94
N GLU A 176 -7.10 -9.42 19.05
CA GLU A 176 -7.68 -10.63 19.62
C GLU A 176 -7.66 -11.83 18.64
N GLY A 177 -7.29 -11.62 17.38
CA GLY A 177 -7.28 -12.67 16.36
C GLY A 177 -8.67 -13.12 15.92
N ASP A 178 -9.64 -12.20 15.93
CA ASP A 178 -11.05 -12.49 15.60
C ASP A 178 -11.21 -12.85 14.12
N ARG A 179 -11.78 -14.03 13.87
CA ARG A 179 -12.08 -14.57 12.54
C ARG A 179 -13.58 -14.67 12.25
N SER A 180 -14.42 -14.18 13.17
CA SER A 180 -15.88 -14.33 13.09
C SER A 180 -16.50 -13.51 11.95
N GLU A 181 -17.74 -13.87 11.62
CA GLU A 181 -18.63 -13.09 10.74
C GLU A 181 -19.71 -12.33 11.55
N ASP A 182 -19.72 -12.47 12.88
CA ASP A 182 -20.80 -11.99 13.74
C ASP A 182 -20.78 -10.47 13.97
N ASP A 183 -19.61 -9.83 13.79
CA ASP A 183 -19.44 -8.40 14.06
C ASP A 183 -18.91 -7.67 12.82
N PRO A 184 -19.52 -6.54 12.42
CA PRO A 184 -19.10 -5.77 11.25
C PRO A 184 -17.65 -5.26 11.32
N ASN A 185 -17.07 -5.18 12.53
CA ASN A 185 -15.69 -4.75 12.72
C ASN A 185 -14.70 -5.92 12.80
N SER A 186 -15.13 -7.17 12.56
CA SER A 186 -14.18 -8.29 12.45
C SER A 186 -13.27 -8.10 11.23
N PRO A 187 -12.00 -8.54 11.27
CA PRO A 187 -11.11 -8.48 10.12
C PRO A 187 -11.71 -9.07 8.85
N ARG A 188 -12.47 -10.17 8.95
CA ARG A 188 -13.19 -10.78 7.84
C ARG A 188 -14.20 -9.84 7.22
N ASN A 189 -15.09 -9.26 8.02
CA ASN A 189 -16.14 -8.37 7.52
C ASN A 189 -15.57 -7.06 6.98
N VAL A 190 -14.55 -6.50 7.64
CA VAL A 190 -13.83 -5.31 7.16
C VAL A 190 -13.16 -5.59 5.80
N MET A 191 -12.49 -6.74 5.65
CA MET A 191 -11.89 -7.13 4.37
C MET A 191 -12.95 -7.23 3.27
N ASN A 192 -14.02 -7.98 3.50
CA ASN A 192 -15.08 -8.18 2.51
C ASN A 192 -15.89 -6.91 2.19
N ALA A 193 -15.97 -5.95 3.12
CA ALA A 193 -16.70 -4.70 2.91
C ALA A 193 -15.88 -3.62 2.19
N PHE A 194 -14.56 -3.60 2.38
CA PHE A 194 -13.72 -2.49 1.91
C PHE A 194 -12.61 -2.90 0.95
N TYR A 195 -11.99 -4.10 1.11
CA TYR A 195 -10.92 -4.52 0.22
C TYR A 195 -11.45 -5.05 -1.10
N PHE A 196 -12.70 -5.48 -1.12
CA PHE A 196 -13.36 -6.04 -2.30
C PHE A 196 -14.64 -5.27 -2.63
N LYS A 197 -14.97 -5.22 -3.90
CA LYS A 197 -16.29 -4.76 -4.32
C LYS A 197 -17.35 -5.82 -4.06
N SER A 198 -18.38 -5.47 -3.29
CA SER A 198 -19.55 -6.35 -3.10
C SER A 198 -20.24 -6.66 -4.46
N PRO A 199 -20.69 -7.90 -4.73
CA PRO A 199 -20.76 -9.03 -3.81
C PRO A 199 -19.56 -9.99 -3.88
N PHE A 200 -18.40 -9.58 -4.39
CA PHE A 200 -17.23 -10.45 -4.47
C PHE A 200 -16.85 -11.00 -3.08
N ARG A 201 -16.51 -12.28 -3.06
CA ARG A 201 -15.85 -12.96 -1.95
C ARG A 201 -14.83 -13.95 -2.52
N ALA A 202 -13.67 -14.00 -1.91
CA ALA A 202 -12.69 -15.02 -2.24
C ALA A 202 -13.23 -16.42 -1.87
N PRO A 203 -12.83 -17.49 -2.57
CA PRO A 203 -13.12 -18.86 -2.14
C PRO A 203 -12.69 -19.07 -0.67
N GLN A 204 -13.45 -19.87 0.09
CA GLN A 204 -13.30 -20.01 1.53
C GLN A 204 -11.87 -20.27 1.98
N GLU A 205 -11.15 -21.19 1.33
CA GLU A 205 -9.76 -21.50 1.66
C GLU A 205 -8.84 -20.28 1.46
N ARG A 206 -9.05 -19.54 0.38
CA ARG A 206 -8.31 -18.31 0.08
C ARG A 206 -8.65 -17.19 1.07
N GLU A 207 -9.92 -17.03 1.40
CA GLU A 207 -10.38 -16.06 2.40
C GLU A 207 -9.70 -16.29 3.75
N GLU A 208 -9.57 -17.55 4.20
CA GLU A 208 -8.87 -17.90 5.45
C GLU A 208 -7.38 -17.52 5.42
N ILE A 209 -6.73 -17.65 4.27
CA ILE A 209 -5.34 -17.22 4.05
C ILE A 209 -5.24 -15.70 4.19
N LEU A 210 -6.13 -14.96 3.54
CA LEU A 210 -6.16 -13.50 3.58
C LEU A 210 -6.45 -12.97 4.99
N ILE A 211 -7.38 -13.61 5.73
CA ILE A 211 -7.64 -13.28 7.13
C ILE A 211 -6.39 -13.56 7.99
N SER A 212 -5.73 -14.71 7.82
CA SER A 212 -4.47 -15.00 8.53
C SER A 212 -3.41 -13.94 8.26
N SER A 213 -3.33 -13.47 7.03
CA SER A 213 -2.45 -12.37 6.60
C SER A 213 -2.75 -11.06 7.34
N MET A 214 -4.02 -10.67 7.45
CA MET A 214 -4.43 -9.49 8.22
C MET A 214 -4.09 -9.64 9.71
N LEU A 215 -4.38 -10.80 10.30
CA LEU A 215 -4.13 -11.10 11.71
C LEU A 215 -2.66 -11.17 12.09
N ALA A 216 -1.76 -11.29 11.11
CA ALA A 216 -0.32 -11.22 11.32
C ALA A 216 0.19 -9.77 11.47
N THR A 217 -0.69 -8.77 11.45
CA THR A 217 -0.36 -7.37 11.71
C THR A 217 -0.01 -7.15 13.18
N LYS A 218 1.15 -6.54 13.46
CA LYS A 218 1.53 -6.17 14.82
C LYS A 218 0.74 -4.96 15.32
N VAL A 219 -0.18 -5.20 16.24
CA VAL A 219 -1.02 -4.15 16.83
C VAL A 219 -0.32 -3.54 18.05
N SER A 220 0.12 -2.28 17.94
CA SER A 220 0.74 -1.49 19.01
C SER A 220 0.80 0.00 18.62
N GLU A 221 1.14 0.87 19.59
CA GLU A 221 1.42 2.28 19.32
C GLU A 221 2.67 2.49 18.46
N GLU A 222 3.62 1.55 18.49
CA GLU A 222 4.86 1.63 17.72
C GLU A 222 4.74 1.06 16.30
N ASN A 223 3.65 0.33 15.98
CA ASN A 223 3.44 -0.31 14.68
C ASN A 223 2.07 0.06 14.09
N TYR A 224 1.04 -0.77 14.25
CA TYR A 224 -0.30 -0.50 13.75
C TYR A 224 -1.29 -0.38 14.93
N PRO A 225 -2.16 0.65 14.97
CA PRO A 225 -2.27 1.77 14.03
C PRO A 225 -1.24 2.88 14.28
N GLY A 226 -0.58 2.92 15.43
CA GLY A 226 0.26 3.98 15.90
C GLY A 226 -0.31 4.67 17.15
N ASP A 227 0.45 5.64 17.69
CA ASP A 227 0.02 6.52 18.76
C ASP A 227 -0.93 7.62 18.24
N THR A 228 -1.43 8.46 19.13
CA THR A 228 -2.36 9.55 18.78
C THR A 228 -2.05 10.81 19.57
N ALA A 229 -2.32 11.97 18.98
CA ALA A 229 -2.33 13.25 19.66
C ALA A 229 -3.77 13.80 19.73
N ALA A 230 -4.09 14.53 20.81
CA ALA A 230 -5.34 15.27 20.90
C ALA A 230 -5.31 16.52 20.02
N SER A 231 -6.46 16.95 19.54
CA SER A 231 -6.64 18.18 18.75
C SER A 231 -7.86 18.95 19.22
N GLU A 232 -7.79 20.28 19.14
CA GLU A 232 -8.97 21.17 19.30
C GLU A 232 -9.81 21.21 18.01
N ASN A 233 -9.25 20.77 16.88
CA ASN A 233 -9.93 20.71 15.59
C ASN A 233 -10.71 19.39 15.44
N TRP A 234 -11.84 19.44 14.73
CA TRP A 234 -12.58 18.24 14.37
C TRP A 234 -11.70 17.29 13.54
N PRO A 235 -11.74 15.98 13.79
CA PRO A 235 -12.56 15.20 14.73
C PRO A 235 -11.89 14.98 16.09
N THR A 236 -11.11 15.91 16.60
CA THR A 236 -10.44 15.95 17.91
C THR A 236 -9.24 15.02 18.08
N VAL A 237 -8.80 14.41 17.01
CA VAL A 237 -7.59 13.56 16.96
C VAL A 237 -6.66 14.03 15.85
N ALA A 238 -5.36 14.02 16.12
CA ALA A 238 -4.30 14.38 15.20
C ALA A 238 -3.19 13.30 15.20
N PRO A 239 -2.29 13.29 14.21
CA PRO A 239 -1.22 12.31 14.14
C PRO A 239 -0.25 12.43 15.32
N GLY A 240 0.05 11.27 15.94
CA GLY A 240 1.18 11.11 16.86
C GLY A 240 2.52 11.11 16.10
N ALA A 241 3.52 10.38 16.63
CA ALA A 241 4.86 10.31 16.04
C ALA A 241 5.33 8.88 15.73
N LYS A 242 4.51 7.88 16.02
CA LYS A 242 4.87 6.45 15.90
C LYS A 242 3.81 5.68 15.12
N GLY A 243 4.26 4.64 14.43
CA GLY A 243 3.40 3.65 13.81
C GLY A 243 2.84 4.03 12.46
N MET A 244 2.18 3.04 11.86
CA MET A 244 1.85 2.99 10.43
C MET A 244 0.92 4.12 9.98
N ASN A 245 -0.20 4.32 10.69
CA ASN A 245 -1.18 5.30 10.23
C ASN A 245 -0.71 6.74 10.43
N ASN A 246 0.23 6.97 11.34
CA ASN A 246 0.89 8.27 11.45
C ASN A 246 1.91 8.47 10.32
N ALA A 247 2.69 7.44 9.97
CA ALA A 247 3.65 7.50 8.87
C ALA A 247 3.00 7.82 7.52
N ILE A 248 1.76 7.35 7.32
CA ILE A 248 0.97 7.64 6.12
C ILE A 248 0.08 8.88 6.24
N SER A 249 0.10 9.59 7.35
CA SER A 249 -0.64 10.85 7.47
C SER A 249 -0.02 11.95 6.60
N PRO A 250 -0.78 12.95 6.13
CA PRO A 250 -0.24 14.08 5.39
C PRO A 250 0.83 14.86 6.16
N LYS A 251 0.80 14.78 7.49
CA LYS A 251 1.80 15.44 8.35
C LYS A 251 3.23 14.97 8.07
N TYR A 252 3.41 13.68 7.76
CA TYR A 252 4.72 13.08 7.61
C TYR A 252 4.97 12.50 6.22
N CYS A 253 3.91 12.08 5.52
CA CYS A 253 4.04 11.49 4.19
C CYS A 253 4.59 12.51 3.18
N ASP A 254 4.10 13.75 3.21
CA ASP A 254 4.52 14.82 2.29
C ASP A 254 5.35 15.93 2.97
N LEU A 255 5.82 15.73 4.18
CA LEU A 255 6.54 16.76 4.96
C LEU A 255 7.78 17.33 4.25
N SER A 256 8.42 16.55 3.39
CA SER A 256 9.61 16.94 2.61
C SER A 256 9.29 17.31 1.16
N GLY A 257 8.03 17.54 0.82
CA GLY A 257 7.62 17.72 -0.57
C GLY A 257 7.69 16.42 -1.39
N PHE A 258 7.39 15.29 -0.76
CA PHE A 258 7.50 13.95 -1.35
C PHE A 258 6.79 13.82 -2.71
N ALA A 259 5.57 14.34 -2.84
CA ALA A 259 4.84 14.35 -4.11
C ALA A 259 5.59 15.14 -5.20
N SER A 260 6.16 16.30 -4.84
CA SER A 260 6.98 17.12 -5.75
C SER A 260 8.32 16.46 -6.05
N ALA A 261 8.94 15.78 -5.05
CA ALA A 261 10.19 15.06 -5.26
C ALA A 261 10.03 13.96 -6.29
N PHE A 262 8.94 13.19 -6.24
CA PHE A 262 8.68 12.14 -7.22
C PHE A 262 8.56 12.67 -8.65
N ALA A 263 7.87 13.79 -8.85
CA ALA A 263 7.78 14.42 -10.17
C ALA A 263 9.16 14.83 -10.73
N GLY A 264 10.13 15.11 -9.84
CA GLY A 264 11.47 15.59 -10.19
C GLY A 264 12.58 14.54 -10.26
N ILE A 265 12.34 13.26 -9.92
CA ILE A 265 13.42 12.24 -9.90
C ILE A 265 14.07 12.05 -11.27
N GLU A 266 15.35 11.67 -11.26
CA GLU A 266 16.11 11.25 -12.44
C GLU A 266 17.00 10.04 -12.07
N PRO A 267 17.04 8.97 -12.88
CA PRO A 267 16.19 8.73 -14.07
C PRO A 267 14.72 8.52 -13.71
N LYS A 268 13.83 8.68 -14.69
CA LYS A 268 12.40 8.49 -14.56
C LYS A 268 11.96 7.10 -14.99
N PRO A 269 11.67 6.15 -14.08
CA PRO A 269 11.11 4.86 -14.44
C PRO A 269 9.70 5.02 -15.03
N PRO A 270 9.33 4.26 -16.07
CA PRO A 270 7.95 4.23 -16.56
C PRO A 270 6.98 3.75 -15.46
N VAL A 271 5.76 4.30 -15.46
CA VAL A 271 4.74 4.01 -14.45
C VAL A 271 3.49 3.41 -15.09
N LEU A 272 3.02 2.29 -14.55
CA LEU A 272 1.68 1.76 -14.77
C LEU A 272 0.84 2.01 -13.51
N TRP A 273 -0.30 2.69 -13.65
CA TRP A 273 -1.26 2.90 -12.57
C TRP A 273 -2.51 2.06 -12.83
N ILE A 274 -2.70 1.00 -12.04
CA ILE A 274 -3.88 0.12 -12.08
C ILE A 274 -4.79 0.50 -10.93
N ARG A 275 -6.09 0.70 -11.20
CA ARG A 275 -7.06 0.90 -10.12
C ARG A 275 -8.39 0.22 -10.40
N GLY A 276 -9.04 -0.25 -9.33
CA GLY A 276 -10.44 -0.67 -9.38
C GLY A 276 -11.36 0.55 -9.48
N ALA A 277 -12.36 0.47 -10.34
CA ALA A 277 -13.32 1.57 -10.54
C ALA A 277 -14.17 1.85 -9.31
N ASP A 278 -14.37 0.85 -8.46
CA ASP A 278 -15.25 0.87 -7.28
C ASP A 278 -14.46 0.75 -5.96
N ASP A 279 -13.22 1.25 -5.94
CA ASP A 279 -12.39 1.23 -4.72
C ASP A 279 -13.04 2.06 -3.61
N ALA A 280 -13.37 1.42 -2.50
CA ALA A 280 -13.99 2.04 -1.34
C ALA A 280 -12.98 2.65 -0.35
N ILE A 281 -11.67 2.36 -0.51
CA ILE A 281 -10.60 2.83 0.37
C ILE A 281 -9.86 4.01 -0.25
N VAL A 282 -9.36 3.85 -1.48
CA VAL A 282 -8.61 4.91 -2.18
C VAL A 282 -9.47 5.44 -3.31
N SER A 283 -10.29 6.42 -2.99
CA SER A 283 -11.19 7.09 -3.94
C SER A 283 -11.34 8.56 -3.55
N ASP A 284 -12.00 9.34 -4.40
CA ASP A 284 -12.35 10.73 -4.09
C ASP A 284 -13.57 10.83 -3.12
N ALA A 285 -14.12 9.68 -2.71
CA ALA A 285 -15.18 9.53 -1.72
C ALA A 285 -14.93 8.27 -0.87
N SER A 286 -13.78 8.22 -0.20
CA SER A 286 -13.35 7.05 0.57
C SER A 286 -14.23 6.78 1.78
N SER A 287 -14.70 5.53 1.90
CA SER A 287 -15.47 5.09 3.06
C SER A 287 -14.66 5.00 4.36
N LEU A 288 -13.37 5.30 4.33
CA LEU A 288 -12.49 5.36 5.49
C LEU A 288 -11.98 6.79 5.77
N ASP A 289 -12.35 7.78 4.93
CA ASP A 289 -11.99 9.18 5.14
C ASP A 289 -13.01 9.90 6.02
N PHE A 290 -12.53 10.65 7.01
CA PHE A 290 -13.41 11.37 7.94
C PHE A 290 -14.25 12.45 7.25
N GLY A 291 -13.74 13.09 6.19
CA GLY A 291 -14.51 14.07 5.43
C GLY A 291 -15.76 13.44 4.82
N TYR A 292 -15.60 12.29 4.16
CA TYR A 292 -16.73 11.57 3.57
C TYR A 292 -17.65 10.96 4.65
N LEU A 293 -17.09 10.36 5.70
CA LEU A 293 -17.89 9.85 6.82
C LEU A 293 -18.67 10.97 7.55
N GLY A 294 -18.08 12.16 7.67
CA GLY A 294 -18.76 13.35 8.20
C GLY A 294 -19.93 13.79 7.33
N GLN A 295 -19.72 13.84 6.01
CA GLN A 295 -20.75 14.17 5.02
C GLN A 295 -21.93 13.19 5.08
N LEU A 296 -21.66 11.90 5.34
CA LEU A 296 -22.68 10.86 5.52
C LEU A 296 -23.34 10.89 6.92
N GLY A 297 -22.88 11.77 7.83
CA GLY A 297 -23.39 11.84 9.20
C GLY A 297 -22.90 10.72 10.13
N ALA A 298 -21.93 9.92 9.70
CA ALA A 298 -21.36 8.83 10.49
C ALA A 298 -20.41 9.31 11.60
N VAL A 299 -19.80 10.49 11.42
CA VAL A 299 -18.95 11.14 12.43
C VAL A 299 -19.61 12.44 12.90
N PRO A 300 -20.01 12.53 14.20
CA PRO A 300 -20.70 13.71 14.71
C PRO A 300 -19.86 14.97 14.65
N GLY A 301 -20.53 16.14 14.55
CA GLY A 301 -19.89 17.44 14.64
C GLY A 301 -19.10 17.86 13.39
N TRP A 302 -19.33 17.20 12.26
CA TRP A 302 -18.69 17.57 10.99
C TRP A 302 -18.89 19.04 10.66
N PRO A 303 -17.78 19.79 10.38
CA PRO A 303 -17.84 21.26 10.21
C PRO A 303 -18.35 21.70 8.84
N GLY A 304 -18.70 20.79 7.97
CA GLY A 304 -19.17 21.06 6.61
C GLY A 304 -18.06 20.97 5.54
N GLU A 305 -18.51 20.84 4.29
CA GLU A 305 -17.65 20.59 3.11
C GLU A 305 -16.66 21.74 2.85
N ASP A 306 -17.03 22.98 3.14
CA ASP A 306 -16.14 24.14 2.97
C ASP A 306 -14.91 24.07 3.90
N VAL A 307 -15.01 23.38 5.02
CA VAL A 307 -13.96 23.27 6.05
C VAL A 307 -13.21 21.94 5.95
N TYR A 308 -13.96 20.86 5.84
CA TYR A 308 -13.41 19.52 5.85
C TYR A 308 -14.13 18.63 4.81
N PRO A 309 -13.82 18.80 3.50
CA PRO A 309 -14.37 17.97 2.45
C PRO A 309 -13.82 16.54 2.48
N PRO A 310 -14.43 15.59 1.76
CA PRO A 310 -13.79 14.32 1.42
C PRO A 310 -12.43 14.53 0.73
N GLN A 311 -11.45 13.73 1.11
CA GLN A 311 -10.12 13.78 0.48
C GLN A 311 -10.18 13.23 -0.96
N PRO A 312 -9.76 14.00 -1.99
CA PRO A 312 -9.82 13.55 -3.38
C PRO A 312 -8.57 12.73 -3.78
N MET A 313 -8.43 11.51 -3.23
CA MET A 313 -7.19 10.71 -3.29
C MET A 313 -6.79 10.28 -4.71
N VAL A 314 -7.77 9.93 -5.56
CA VAL A 314 -7.53 9.57 -6.97
C VAL A 314 -7.10 10.81 -7.75
N SER A 315 -7.78 11.94 -7.54
CA SER A 315 -7.43 13.22 -8.16
C SER A 315 -6.03 13.69 -7.73
N GLN A 316 -5.66 13.50 -6.46
CA GLN A 316 -4.33 13.79 -5.93
C GLN A 316 -3.24 12.95 -6.61
N THR A 317 -3.46 11.64 -6.75
CA THR A 317 -2.54 10.75 -7.45
C THR A 317 -2.38 11.16 -8.91
N ARG A 318 -3.47 11.51 -9.58
CA ARG A 318 -3.45 11.98 -10.98
C ARG A 318 -2.63 13.25 -11.16
N VAL A 319 -2.82 14.25 -10.30
CA VAL A 319 -2.04 15.51 -10.36
C VAL A 319 -0.53 15.24 -10.23
N VAL A 320 -0.13 14.33 -9.34
CA VAL A 320 1.29 13.97 -9.18
C VAL A 320 1.83 13.24 -10.41
N LEU A 321 1.06 12.31 -10.99
CA LEU A 321 1.47 11.60 -12.21
C LEU A 321 1.48 12.50 -13.46
N GLU A 322 0.57 13.46 -13.54
CA GLU A 322 0.57 14.49 -14.56
C GLU A 322 1.81 15.41 -14.46
N ALA A 323 2.19 15.79 -13.24
CA ALA A 323 3.42 16.54 -13.02
C ALA A 323 4.66 15.69 -13.37
N TYR A 324 4.65 14.40 -13.06
CA TYR A 324 5.70 13.45 -13.47
C TYR A 324 5.83 13.37 -14.99
N LEU A 325 4.70 13.25 -15.70
CA LEU A 325 4.65 13.27 -17.17
C LEU A 325 5.16 14.61 -17.72
N GLY A 326 4.72 15.74 -17.15
CA GLY A 326 5.14 17.09 -17.55
C GLY A 326 6.64 17.32 -17.41
N ASN A 327 7.30 16.59 -16.50
CA ASN A 327 8.75 16.62 -16.28
C ASN A 327 9.52 15.55 -17.11
N GLY A 328 8.89 14.96 -18.13
CA GLY A 328 9.52 14.00 -19.04
C GLY A 328 9.44 12.54 -18.61
N GLY A 329 8.68 12.21 -17.58
CA GLY A 329 8.34 10.84 -17.22
C GLY A 329 7.26 10.27 -18.15
N SER A 330 6.87 9.02 -17.90
CA SER A 330 5.74 8.39 -18.59
C SER A 330 4.86 7.64 -17.61
N TYR A 331 3.54 7.72 -17.80
CA TYR A 331 2.60 6.85 -17.08
C TYR A 331 1.42 6.47 -17.95
N ARG A 332 0.80 5.33 -17.60
CA ARG A 332 -0.46 4.86 -18.16
C ARG A 332 -1.40 4.50 -17.01
N GLU A 333 -2.64 5.01 -17.05
CA GLU A 333 -3.72 4.63 -16.13
C GLU A 333 -4.55 3.51 -16.75
N GLU A 334 -4.78 2.44 -16.00
CA GLU A 334 -5.70 1.35 -16.35
C GLU A 334 -6.75 1.21 -15.25
N VAL A 335 -8.02 1.33 -15.64
CA VAL A 335 -9.16 1.23 -14.74
C VAL A 335 -9.86 -0.09 -14.96
N ILE A 336 -9.84 -0.95 -13.95
CA ILE A 336 -10.52 -2.24 -13.97
C ILE A 336 -11.96 -2.02 -13.51
N ALA A 337 -12.92 -2.24 -14.40
CA ALA A 337 -14.33 -2.11 -14.11
C ALA A 337 -14.82 -3.21 -13.16
N ASP A 338 -15.86 -2.92 -12.37
CA ASP A 338 -16.46 -3.86 -11.44
C ASP A 338 -15.42 -4.51 -10.50
N CYS A 339 -14.57 -3.66 -9.91
CA CYS A 339 -13.43 -4.05 -9.08
C CYS A 339 -13.21 -3.03 -7.97
N GLY A 340 -12.93 -3.51 -6.75
CA GLY A 340 -12.65 -2.69 -5.58
C GLY A 340 -11.15 -2.41 -5.39
N HIS A 341 -10.73 -2.42 -4.11
CA HIS A 341 -9.37 -2.06 -3.71
C HIS A 341 -8.30 -3.09 -4.06
N SER A 342 -8.69 -4.35 -4.34
CA SER A 342 -7.74 -5.46 -4.52
C SER A 342 -7.83 -6.12 -5.90
N PRO A 343 -7.49 -5.44 -7.01
CA PRO A 343 -7.57 -6.00 -8.36
C PRO A 343 -6.85 -7.34 -8.53
N HIS A 344 -5.72 -7.52 -7.87
CA HIS A 344 -4.93 -8.76 -7.90
C HIS A 344 -5.63 -9.96 -7.24
N VAL A 345 -6.68 -9.72 -6.44
CA VAL A 345 -7.52 -10.76 -5.82
C VAL A 345 -8.87 -10.88 -6.53
N GLU A 346 -9.49 -9.76 -6.87
CA GLU A 346 -10.85 -9.72 -7.46
C GLU A 346 -10.88 -10.06 -8.95
N LYS A 347 -9.87 -9.61 -9.70
CA LYS A 347 -9.75 -9.75 -11.16
C LYS A 347 -8.34 -10.25 -11.53
N PRO A 348 -7.89 -11.40 -11.02
CA PRO A 348 -6.49 -11.83 -11.10
C PRO A 348 -5.97 -11.97 -12.52
N GLU A 349 -6.79 -12.45 -13.46
CA GLU A 349 -6.39 -12.62 -14.86
C GLU A 349 -6.19 -11.28 -15.58
N GLU A 350 -7.08 -10.30 -15.31
CA GLU A 350 -6.99 -8.97 -15.91
C GLU A 350 -5.80 -8.21 -15.33
N PHE A 351 -5.65 -8.23 -14.00
CA PHE A 351 -4.50 -7.65 -13.30
C PHE A 351 -3.17 -8.24 -13.81
N ARG A 352 -3.07 -9.57 -13.89
CA ARG A 352 -1.86 -10.25 -14.38
C ARG A 352 -1.53 -9.82 -15.81
N ARG A 353 -2.52 -9.78 -16.71
CA ARG A 353 -2.32 -9.35 -18.10
C ARG A 353 -1.74 -7.94 -18.19
N SER A 354 -2.25 -7.00 -17.39
CA SER A 354 -1.76 -5.63 -17.33
C SER A 354 -0.32 -5.57 -16.84
N VAL A 355 -0.01 -6.29 -15.75
CA VAL A 355 1.36 -6.31 -15.18
C VAL A 355 2.35 -6.96 -16.13
N VAL A 356 2.05 -8.15 -16.66
CA VAL A 356 2.96 -8.87 -17.60
C VAL A 356 3.19 -8.05 -18.86
N GLY A 357 2.11 -7.54 -19.49
CA GLY A 357 2.25 -6.71 -20.69
C GLY A 357 3.12 -5.48 -20.46
N PHE A 358 2.97 -4.83 -19.31
CA PHE A 358 3.80 -3.68 -18.95
C PHE A 358 5.28 -4.08 -18.73
N LEU A 359 5.56 -5.18 -18.04
CA LEU A 359 6.92 -5.66 -17.81
C LEU A 359 7.61 -6.05 -19.15
N GLU A 360 6.89 -6.72 -20.05
CA GLU A 360 7.39 -7.10 -21.38
C GLU A 360 7.73 -5.87 -22.26
N GLU A 361 6.92 -4.81 -22.21
CA GLU A 361 7.22 -3.52 -22.86
C GLU A 361 8.57 -2.96 -22.38
N GLN A 362 8.89 -3.11 -21.09
CA GLN A 362 10.16 -2.63 -20.53
C GLN A 362 11.35 -3.51 -20.94
N ALA A 363 11.14 -4.82 -21.07
CA ALA A 363 12.16 -5.76 -21.55
C ALA A 363 12.45 -5.56 -23.06
N GLY A 364 11.42 -5.37 -23.88
CA GLY A 364 11.53 -5.16 -25.34
C GLY A 364 12.15 -3.81 -25.75
N GLY A 365 12.08 -2.80 -24.90
CA GLY A 365 12.75 -1.50 -25.10
C GLY A 365 14.28 -1.54 -24.96
N ARG A 366 14.82 -2.64 -24.47
CA ARG A 366 16.27 -2.94 -24.50
C ARG A 366 16.63 -3.63 -25.81
N VAL A 367 16.49 -2.89 -26.95
CA VAL A 367 17.04 -3.37 -28.24
C VAL A 367 18.56 -3.45 -28.08
N LEU A 368 19.08 -4.63 -28.34
CA LEU A 368 20.48 -5.09 -28.39
C LEU A 368 21.44 -4.09 -28.99
#